data_2e585d06050cab745fac881efef3e5c7
#
_entry.id   2e585d06050cab745fac881efef3e5c7
#
_cell.length_a   1.000
_cell.length_b   1.000
_cell.length_c   1.000
_cell.angle_alpha   90.00
_cell.angle_beta   90.00
_cell.angle_gamma   90.00
#
_symmetry.space_group_name_H-M   'P 1'
#
loop_
_entity.id
_entity.type
_entity.pdbx_description
1 polymer ?
#
loop_
_entity_poly.entity_id
_entity_poly.type
_entity_poly.pdbx_seq_one_letter_code
_entity_poly.pdbx_strand_id
1 'polypeptide(L)'
;MTPDHPAEKTPYLRPKDAASILLMDRSTSRLRVLMGKRSSAHVFMPDVYVFPGGKRDRQDSALPFASDLHPVVLDNLMRASSRTMSQRRARALALAALRELHEETGLRVRSDVQGSGGPDLCYLRFVARAITPPGRIRRYDTRFFCCFTDEVGIEPAAARDSDELQHLEWLDIKDNSGVNMAPITRLVLEDVTKFVIGDPSLQFEAPVRQYFERRGTFTRGFL
;
A
#
# COMPACT_ATOMS: atom_id res chain seq x y z
N MET A 1 -6.24 8.47 50.87
CA MET A 1 -7.02 9.00 49.74
C MET A 1 -6.02 9.45 48.69
N THR A 2 -5.73 8.62 47.71
CA THR A 2 -4.92 8.95 46.55
C THR A 2 -5.80 9.70 45.57
N PRO A 3 -5.38 10.86 45.00
CA PRO A 3 -6.18 11.57 44.03
C PRO A 3 -6.23 10.77 42.73
N ASP A 4 -7.45 10.48 42.32
CA ASP A 4 -7.78 9.89 41.03
C ASP A 4 -7.37 10.90 39.93
N HIS A 5 -6.27 10.64 39.24
CA HIS A 5 -5.88 11.43 38.09
C HIS A 5 -6.77 10.99 36.91
N PRO A 6 -7.58 11.90 36.35
CA PRO A 6 -8.36 11.57 35.17
C PRO A 6 -7.40 11.23 34.02
N ALA A 7 -7.57 10.04 33.46
CA ALA A 7 -6.84 9.58 32.30
C ALA A 7 -6.92 10.67 31.21
N GLU A 8 -5.77 11.26 30.84
CA GLU A 8 -5.66 12.23 29.75
C GLU A 8 -6.30 11.63 28.48
N LYS A 9 -7.38 12.24 28.05
CA LYS A 9 -8.05 11.85 26.79
C LYS A 9 -7.07 12.13 25.64
N THR A 10 -6.42 11.11 25.13
CA THR A 10 -5.58 11.24 23.93
C THR A 10 -6.38 11.92 22.83
N PRO A 11 -5.89 13.05 22.26
CA PRO A 11 -6.64 13.80 21.27
C PRO A 11 -6.97 12.92 20.06
N TYR A 12 -8.22 13.02 19.59
CA TYR A 12 -8.67 12.27 18.40
C TYR A 12 -7.94 12.77 17.15
N LEU A 13 -6.92 12.04 16.73
CA LEU A 13 -6.19 12.32 15.50
C LEU A 13 -6.97 11.77 14.31
N ARG A 14 -7.25 12.60 13.31
CA ARG A 14 -7.79 12.13 12.03
C ARG A 14 -6.72 11.34 11.27
N PRO A 15 -7.05 10.16 10.72
CA PRO A 15 -6.11 9.41 9.89
C PRO A 15 -5.70 10.23 8.65
N LYS A 16 -4.39 10.25 8.36
CA LYS A 16 -3.85 10.87 7.14
C LYS A 16 -3.92 9.87 5.99
N ASP A 17 -4.21 10.36 4.79
CA ASP A 17 -4.11 9.55 3.59
C ASP A 17 -2.72 8.98 3.41
N ALA A 18 -2.66 7.70 3.12
CA ALA A 18 -1.44 6.99 2.77
C ALA A 18 -1.71 5.97 1.67
N ALA A 19 -0.68 5.56 0.97
CA ALA A 19 -0.75 4.53 -0.04
C ALA A 19 0.47 3.61 0.06
N SER A 20 0.28 2.35 -0.29
CA SER A 20 1.33 1.35 -0.31
C SER A 20 1.13 0.45 -1.53
N ILE A 21 2.20 -0.17 -2.02
CA ILE A 21 2.15 -0.99 -3.22
C ILE A 21 2.75 -2.38 -2.98
N LEU A 22 1.98 -3.41 -3.34
CA LEU A 22 2.44 -4.78 -3.48
C LEU A 22 2.93 -4.95 -4.92
N LEU A 23 4.23 -4.77 -5.13
CA LEU A 23 4.84 -5.07 -6.43
C LEU A 23 5.14 -6.56 -6.46
N MET A 24 4.45 -7.28 -7.36
CA MET A 24 4.57 -8.73 -7.48
C MET A 24 5.40 -9.12 -8.69
N ASP A 25 6.25 -10.11 -8.51
CA ASP A 25 7.08 -10.69 -9.56
C ASP A 25 6.70 -12.16 -9.80
N ARG A 26 6.33 -12.46 -11.03
CA ARG A 26 5.99 -13.81 -11.53
C ARG A 26 6.94 -14.28 -12.63
N SER A 27 8.11 -13.68 -12.75
CA SER A 27 9.13 -14.06 -13.73
C SER A 27 9.78 -15.41 -13.44
N THR A 28 9.59 -15.94 -12.22
CA THR A 28 10.07 -17.25 -11.79
C THR A 28 8.92 -18.22 -11.55
N SER A 29 9.21 -19.48 -11.24
CA SER A 29 8.21 -20.48 -10.85
C SER A 29 7.48 -20.14 -9.52
N ARG A 30 8.01 -19.21 -8.76
CA ARG A 30 7.44 -18.74 -7.50
C ARG A 30 6.96 -17.31 -7.65
N LEU A 31 5.74 -17.04 -7.20
CA LEU A 31 5.26 -15.68 -7.12
C LEU A 31 5.84 -14.99 -5.89
N ARG A 32 6.49 -13.86 -6.11
CA ARG A 32 7.21 -13.11 -5.09
C ARG A 32 6.63 -11.70 -4.95
N VAL A 33 6.82 -11.09 -3.80
CA VAL A 33 6.46 -9.69 -3.55
C VAL A 33 7.68 -8.92 -3.03
N LEU A 34 7.87 -7.70 -3.54
CA LEU A 34 8.93 -6.82 -3.05
C LEU A 34 8.58 -6.29 -1.68
N MET A 35 9.48 -6.48 -0.73
CA MET A 35 9.39 -5.92 0.60
C MET A 35 10.75 -5.38 1.02
N GLY A 36 10.73 -4.43 1.95
CA GLY A 36 11.94 -3.91 2.55
C GLY A 36 11.79 -3.75 4.04
N LYS A 37 12.92 -3.76 4.73
CA LYS A 37 13.02 -3.55 6.16
C LYS A 37 13.07 -2.06 6.45
N ARG A 38 12.18 -1.56 7.27
CA ARG A 38 12.21 -0.16 7.71
C ARG A 38 13.51 0.12 8.47
N SER A 39 14.15 1.22 8.10
CA SER A 39 15.37 1.70 8.79
C SER A 39 15.11 1.86 10.29
N SER A 40 16.11 1.52 11.10
CA SER A 40 16.08 1.69 12.56
C SER A 40 15.92 3.16 13.01
N ALA A 41 16.22 4.12 12.13
CA ALA A 41 15.99 5.55 12.36
C ALA A 41 14.50 5.95 12.33
N HIS A 42 13.60 5.08 11.85
CA HIS A 42 12.16 5.36 11.82
C HIS A 42 11.55 5.32 13.22
N VAL A 43 10.86 6.41 13.59
CA VAL A 43 10.13 6.53 14.87
C VAL A 43 8.95 5.56 14.99
N PHE A 44 8.44 5.03 13.86
CA PHE A 44 7.26 4.17 13.84
C PHE A 44 7.57 2.81 13.22
N MET A 45 7.54 1.77 14.05
CA MET A 45 7.78 0.36 13.68
C MET A 45 9.12 0.17 12.95
N PRO A 46 10.28 0.40 13.60
CA PRO A 46 11.59 0.09 13.04
C PRO A 46 11.78 -1.42 12.91
N ASP A 47 12.72 -1.84 12.07
CA ASP A 47 13.20 -3.22 11.95
C ASP A 47 12.15 -4.27 11.54
N VAL A 48 11.02 -3.85 10.93
CA VAL A 48 10.02 -4.75 10.37
C VAL A 48 9.94 -4.61 8.86
N TYR A 49 9.65 -5.72 8.19
CA TYR A 49 9.38 -5.73 6.76
C TYR A 49 8.00 -5.15 6.45
N VAL A 50 7.98 -4.29 5.45
CA VAL A 50 6.78 -3.63 4.94
C VAL A 50 6.81 -3.60 3.41
N PHE A 51 5.67 -3.36 2.79
CA PHE A 51 5.61 -2.97 1.38
C PHE A 51 6.08 -1.53 1.21
N PRO A 52 6.66 -1.15 0.07
CA PRO A 52 6.91 0.25 -0.27
C PRO A 52 5.64 1.08 -0.11
N GLY A 53 5.78 2.29 0.48
CA GLY A 53 4.63 3.14 0.67
C GLY A 53 4.76 4.17 1.78
N GLY A 54 3.97 5.23 1.66
CA GLY A 54 4.03 6.35 2.59
C GLY A 54 2.78 7.23 2.56
N LYS A 55 2.94 8.42 3.09
CA LYS A 55 1.88 9.42 3.21
C LYS A 55 1.63 10.08 1.83
N ARG A 56 0.35 10.21 1.46
CA ARG A 56 0.00 11.05 0.30
C ARG A 56 0.37 12.52 0.57
N ASP A 57 1.14 13.10 -0.31
CA ASP A 57 1.48 14.52 -0.28
C ASP A 57 0.55 15.36 -1.16
N ARG A 58 0.52 16.68 -0.93
CA ARG A 58 -0.32 17.59 -1.73
C ARG A 58 0.11 17.60 -3.19
N GLN A 59 1.39 17.46 -3.45
CA GLN A 59 1.98 17.45 -4.79
C GLN A 59 1.53 16.25 -5.62
N ASP A 60 1.20 15.10 -5.01
CA ASP A 60 0.74 13.91 -5.73
C ASP A 60 -0.49 14.18 -6.59
N SER A 61 -1.34 15.15 -6.21
CA SER A 61 -2.50 15.56 -7.00
C SER A 61 -2.17 16.34 -8.28
N ALA A 62 -0.91 16.75 -8.45
CA ALA A 62 -0.42 17.51 -9.61
C ALA A 62 0.55 16.70 -10.47
N LEU A 63 0.92 15.49 -10.04
CA LEU A 63 1.79 14.62 -10.82
C LEU A 63 1.08 14.17 -12.11
N PRO A 64 1.77 14.16 -13.25
CA PRO A 64 1.24 13.64 -14.51
C PRO A 64 1.11 12.11 -14.45
N PHE A 65 0.21 11.56 -15.27
CA PHE A 65 0.08 10.13 -15.54
C PHE A 65 -0.30 9.93 -17.01
N ALA A 66 0.09 8.80 -17.57
CA ALA A 66 -0.14 8.49 -18.98
C ALA A 66 -1.52 7.88 -19.22
N SER A 67 -1.89 6.89 -18.40
CA SER A 67 -3.21 6.26 -18.44
C SER A 67 -3.88 6.31 -17.06
N ASP A 68 -5.20 6.43 -17.05
CA ASP A 68 -5.98 6.51 -15.81
C ASP A 68 -6.12 5.15 -15.13
N LEU A 69 -6.53 5.17 -13.87
CA LEU A 69 -6.94 3.97 -13.14
C LEU A 69 -8.05 3.22 -13.91
N HIS A 70 -8.00 1.89 -13.86
CA HIS A 70 -9.10 1.07 -14.37
C HIS A 70 -10.42 1.53 -13.74
N PRO A 71 -11.54 1.64 -14.50
CA PRO A 71 -12.80 2.19 -14.00
C PRO A 71 -13.31 1.52 -12.72
N VAL A 72 -13.19 0.20 -12.61
CA VAL A 72 -13.59 -0.57 -11.42
C VAL A 72 -12.74 -0.19 -10.21
N VAL A 73 -11.42 0.01 -10.40
CA VAL A 73 -10.52 0.44 -9.32
C VAL A 73 -10.89 1.83 -8.83
N LEU A 74 -11.16 2.75 -9.75
CA LEU A 74 -11.58 4.11 -9.42
C LEU A 74 -12.90 4.11 -8.64
N ASP A 75 -13.89 3.34 -9.09
CA ASP A 75 -15.18 3.18 -8.41
C ASP A 75 -15.01 2.59 -7.00
N ASN A 76 -14.22 1.54 -6.85
CA ASN A 76 -13.94 0.92 -5.56
C ASN A 76 -13.24 1.89 -4.60
N LEU A 77 -12.30 2.71 -5.07
CA LEU A 77 -11.67 3.76 -4.25
C LEU A 77 -12.68 4.81 -3.79
N MET A 78 -13.61 5.20 -4.66
CA MET A 78 -14.67 6.14 -4.33
C MET A 78 -15.64 5.55 -3.29
N ARG A 79 -16.08 4.30 -3.47
CA ARG A 79 -16.99 3.58 -2.56
C ARG A 79 -16.37 3.28 -1.22
N ALA A 80 -15.08 2.88 -1.19
CA ALA A 80 -14.35 2.56 0.04
C ALA A 80 -14.21 3.75 0.99
N SER A 81 -14.49 4.95 0.53
CA SER A 81 -14.13 6.18 1.23
C SER A 81 -15.35 6.96 1.69
N SER A 82 -15.15 7.86 2.63
CA SER A 82 -16.19 8.81 3.03
C SER A 82 -16.56 9.73 1.87
N ARG A 83 -17.67 10.47 2.02
CA ARG A 83 -18.20 11.46 1.03
C ARG A 83 -17.18 12.47 0.47
N THR A 84 -15.98 12.54 1.02
CA THR A 84 -14.93 13.50 0.61
C THR A 84 -13.94 12.95 -0.40
N MET A 85 -14.08 11.69 -0.83
CA MET A 85 -13.22 11.14 -1.88
C MET A 85 -13.64 11.70 -3.24
N SER A 86 -12.69 12.29 -3.96
CA SER A 86 -12.84 12.70 -5.35
C SER A 86 -11.97 11.84 -6.24
N GLN A 87 -12.27 11.76 -7.54
CA GLN A 87 -11.43 11.06 -8.51
C GLN A 87 -9.99 11.60 -8.50
N ARG A 88 -9.82 12.92 -8.39
CA ARG A 88 -8.49 13.54 -8.25
C ARG A 88 -7.73 13.01 -7.03
N ARG A 89 -8.41 12.84 -5.88
CA ARG A 89 -7.81 12.31 -4.66
C ARG A 89 -7.51 10.81 -4.80
N ALA A 90 -8.36 10.05 -5.47
CA ALA A 90 -8.12 8.63 -5.76
C ALA A 90 -6.88 8.44 -6.63
N ARG A 91 -6.73 9.22 -7.72
CA ARG A 91 -5.53 9.23 -8.56
C ARG A 91 -4.29 9.65 -7.79
N ALA A 92 -4.39 10.66 -6.93
CA ALA A 92 -3.28 11.11 -6.09
C ALA A 92 -2.80 10.03 -5.09
N LEU A 93 -3.68 9.13 -4.63
CA LEU A 93 -3.28 7.98 -3.81
C LEU A 93 -2.51 6.94 -4.63
N ALA A 94 -2.93 6.67 -5.85
CA ALA A 94 -2.19 5.78 -6.76
C ALA A 94 -0.80 6.36 -7.11
N LEU A 95 -0.75 7.65 -7.44
CA LEU A 95 0.50 8.36 -7.71
C LEU A 95 1.42 8.41 -6.49
N ALA A 96 0.87 8.58 -5.28
CA ALA A 96 1.64 8.48 -4.03
C ALA A 96 2.28 7.10 -3.87
N ALA A 97 1.55 6.01 -4.15
CA ALA A 97 2.10 4.66 -4.07
C ALA A 97 3.27 4.45 -5.04
N LEU A 98 3.16 4.98 -6.26
CA LEU A 98 4.22 4.88 -7.27
C LEU A 98 5.41 5.80 -6.99
N ARG A 99 5.19 6.99 -6.42
CA ARG A 99 6.26 7.88 -5.97
C ARG A 99 7.06 7.22 -4.84
N GLU A 100 6.37 6.72 -3.81
CA GLU A 100 7.02 6.01 -2.69
C GLU A 100 7.77 4.76 -3.17
N LEU A 101 7.20 3.97 -4.10
CA LEU A 101 7.92 2.86 -4.73
C LEU A 101 9.24 3.33 -5.30
N HIS A 102 9.22 4.44 -6.06
CA HIS A 102 10.44 4.96 -6.66
C HIS A 102 11.44 5.51 -5.62
N GLU A 103 10.97 6.30 -4.66
CA GLU A 103 11.81 6.91 -3.63
C GLU A 103 12.47 5.85 -2.73
N GLU A 104 11.72 4.80 -2.37
CA GLU A 104 12.18 3.77 -1.46
C GLU A 104 12.96 2.62 -2.13
N THR A 105 12.81 2.40 -3.44
CA THR A 105 13.38 1.22 -4.12
C THR A 105 14.13 1.52 -5.42
N GLY A 106 14.07 2.75 -5.92
CA GLY A 106 14.60 3.14 -7.23
C GLY A 106 13.78 2.66 -8.43
N LEU A 107 12.78 1.80 -8.23
CA LEU A 107 11.96 1.24 -9.30
C LEU A 107 10.94 2.25 -9.81
N ARG A 108 10.69 2.25 -11.13
CA ARG A 108 9.70 3.13 -11.75
C ARG A 108 8.76 2.35 -12.65
N VAL A 109 7.48 2.55 -12.46
CA VAL A 109 6.47 2.14 -13.45
C VAL A 109 6.64 3.01 -14.68
N ARG A 110 6.82 2.37 -15.83
CA ARG A 110 6.97 3.03 -17.12
C ARG A 110 5.62 3.22 -17.78
N SER A 111 5.57 4.16 -18.71
CA SER A 111 4.46 4.27 -19.65
C SER A 111 4.86 3.69 -20.98
N ASP A 112 3.97 2.92 -21.58
CA ASP A 112 4.11 2.44 -22.96
C ASP A 112 3.82 3.55 -23.99
N VAL A 113 3.25 4.67 -23.57
CA VAL A 113 2.94 5.81 -24.42
C VAL A 113 4.16 6.73 -24.51
N GLN A 114 4.81 6.74 -25.66
CA GLN A 114 5.94 7.66 -25.94
C GLN A 114 5.49 9.12 -25.76
N GLY A 115 6.24 9.88 -24.96
CA GLY A 115 5.95 11.30 -24.69
C GLY A 115 4.92 11.55 -23.59
N SER A 116 4.33 10.52 -22.99
CA SER A 116 3.51 10.69 -21.78
C SER A 116 4.41 11.04 -20.60
N GLY A 117 4.14 12.15 -19.95
CA GLY A 117 4.97 12.66 -18.85
C GLY A 117 4.85 11.90 -17.51
N GLY A 118 4.26 10.68 -17.47
CA GLY A 118 4.03 10.01 -16.20
C GLY A 118 3.76 8.50 -16.32
N PRO A 119 3.52 7.81 -15.19
CA PRO A 119 3.29 6.37 -15.15
C PRO A 119 1.90 6.00 -15.68
N ASP A 120 1.75 4.72 -16.07
CA ASP A 120 0.45 4.11 -16.34
C ASP A 120 -0.20 3.67 -15.03
N LEU A 121 -1.39 4.21 -14.71
CA LEU A 121 -2.16 3.82 -13.55
C LEU A 121 -3.11 2.64 -13.83
N CYS A 122 -3.35 2.30 -15.09
CA CYS A 122 -4.32 1.28 -15.49
C CYS A 122 -3.97 -0.13 -15.00
N TYR A 123 -2.71 -0.39 -14.68
CA TYR A 123 -2.26 -1.68 -14.15
C TYR A 123 -2.41 -1.83 -12.62
N LEU A 124 -2.79 -0.78 -11.93
CA LEU A 124 -2.94 -0.83 -10.47
C LEU A 124 -4.28 -1.43 -10.06
N ARG A 125 -4.25 -2.49 -9.23
CA ARG A 125 -5.42 -3.07 -8.56
C ARG A 125 -5.51 -2.51 -7.17
N PHE A 126 -6.71 -2.12 -6.72
CA PHE A 126 -6.95 -1.73 -5.33
C PHE A 126 -7.35 -2.97 -4.53
N VAL A 127 -6.45 -3.48 -3.70
CA VAL A 127 -6.61 -4.79 -3.02
C VAL A 127 -7.01 -4.68 -1.56
N ALA A 128 -6.65 -3.59 -0.89
CA ALA A 128 -7.00 -3.44 0.53
C ALA A 128 -7.00 -1.98 0.99
N ARG A 129 -7.73 -1.71 2.07
CA ARG A 129 -7.71 -0.48 2.86
C ARG A 129 -7.51 -0.80 4.32
N ALA A 130 -6.59 -0.11 4.98
CA ALA A 130 -6.41 -0.21 6.42
C ALA A 130 -6.43 1.17 7.09
N ILE A 131 -7.19 1.27 8.18
CA ILE A 131 -7.27 2.48 9.00
C ILE A 131 -6.63 2.20 10.35
N THR A 132 -5.58 2.96 10.67
CA THR A 132 -4.93 2.84 11.98
C THR A 132 -5.94 3.11 13.11
N PRO A 133 -6.03 2.25 14.13
CA PRO A 133 -6.94 2.44 15.27
C PRO A 133 -6.79 3.78 15.98
N PRO A 134 -7.84 4.27 16.66
CA PRO A 134 -7.75 5.41 17.59
C PRO A 134 -6.69 5.18 18.68
N GLY A 135 -6.24 6.27 19.31
CA GLY A 135 -5.27 6.18 20.40
C GLY A 135 -3.81 5.96 19.99
N ARG A 136 -3.51 5.90 18.69
CA ARG A 136 -2.14 5.81 18.18
C ARG A 136 -1.56 7.21 17.93
N ILE A 137 -0.26 7.39 18.18
CA ILE A 137 0.49 8.65 17.99
C ILE A 137 0.45 9.12 16.54
N ARG A 138 0.40 8.19 15.58
CA ARG A 138 0.23 8.45 14.16
C ARG A 138 -0.89 7.56 13.63
N ARG A 139 -1.77 8.15 12.81
CA ARG A 139 -2.86 7.40 12.20
C ARG A 139 -2.87 7.64 10.70
N TYR A 140 -3.03 6.54 9.97
CA TYR A 140 -3.10 6.52 8.52
C TYR A 140 -4.38 5.82 8.06
N ASP A 141 -4.88 6.25 6.91
CA ASP A 141 -5.92 5.61 6.13
C ASP A 141 -5.26 5.16 4.82
N THR A 142 -4.68 3.97 4.85
CA THR A 142 -3.80 3.44 3.80
C THR A 142 -4.58 2.65 2.77
N ARG A 143 -4.39 2.96 1.48
CA ARG A 143 -4.83 2.17 0.33
C ARG A 143 -3.66 1.32 -0.15
N PHE A 144 -3.92 0.03 -0.28
CA PHE A 144 -2.93 -0.91 -0.81
C PHE A 144 -3.27 -1.21 -2.27
N PHE A 145 -2.32 -0.88 -3.13
CA PHE A 145 -2.38 -1.21 -4.55
C PHE A 145 -1.53 -2.44 -4.82
N CYS A 146 -1.82 -3.13 -5.94
CA CYS A 146 -1.05 -4.27 -6.43
C CYS A 146 -0.86 -4.14 -7.93
N CYS A 147 0.34 -4.45 -8.42
CA CYS A 147 0.63 -4.66 -9.84
C CYS A 147 1.73 -5.70 -10.00
N PHE A 148 1.91 -6.19 -11.24
CA PHE A 148 2.94 -7.16 -11.57
C PHE A 148 4.08 -6.50 -12.36
N THR A 149 5.31 -6.93 -12.10
CA THR A 149 6.53 -6.36 -12.71
C THR A 149 6.50 -6.41 -14.23
N ASP A 150 6.00 -7.52 -14.80
CA ASP A 150 5.89 -7.73 -16.25
C ASP A 150 4.84 -6.81 -16.91
N GLU A 151 3.77 -6.45 -16.21
CA GLU A 151 2.75 -5.53 -16.72
C GLU A 151 3.23 -4.07 -16.75
N VAL A 152 4.11 -3.70 -15.82
CA VAL A 152 4.55 -2.30 -15.64
C VAL A 152 5.99 -2.06 -16.11
N GLY A 153 6.58 -3.02 -16.80
CA GLY A 153 7.93 -2.91 -17.37
C GLY A 153 9.05 -2.72 -16.34
N ILE A 154 8.90 -3.31 -15.15
CA ILE A 154 9.90 -3.26 -14.08
C ILE A 154 10.78 -4.50 -14.13
N GLU A 155 12.12 -4.28 -14.18
CA GLU A 155 13.10 -5.33 -13.99
C GLU A 155 13.33 -5.57 -12.48
N PRO A 156 13.01 -6.76 -11.93
CA PRO A 156 13.13 -7.04 -10.50
C PRO A 156 14.54 -6.83 -9.93
N ALA A 157 15.58 -7.10 -10.71
CA ALA A 157 16.96 -6.95 -10.29
C ALA A 157 17.42 -5.48 -10.17
N ALA A 158 16.62 -4.52 -10.64
CA ALA A 158 16.93 -3.10 -10.56
C ALA A 158 16.58 -2.48 -9.20
N ALA A 159 15.93 -3.23 -8.29
CA ALA A 159 15.60 -2.74 -6.94
C ALA A 159 16.87 -2.41 -6.15
N ARG A 160 16.86 -1.29 -5.44
CA ARG A 160 17.98 -0.80 -4.61
C ARG A 160 17.48 -0.24 -3.31
N ASP A 161 18.20 -0.54 -2.23
CA ASP A 161 17.95 0.02 -0.91
C ASP A 161 18.00 1.55 -0.92
N SER A 162 17.21 2.14 -0.04
CA SER A 162 17.21 3.58 0.26
C SER A 162 17.50 3.81 1.75
N ASP A 163 17.57 5.08 2.16
CA ASP A 163 17.73 5.45 3.58
C ASP A 163 16.48 5.07 4.41
N GLU A 164 15.32 4.99 3.78
CA GLU A 164 14.04 4.69 4.46
C GLU A 164 13.70 3.22 4.46
N LEU A 165 13.99 2.51 3.36
CA LEU A 165 13.67 1.10 3.17
C LEU A 165 14.92 0.33 2.76
N GLN A 166 15.40 -0.53 3.64
CA GLN A 166 16.65 -1.27 3.52
C GLN A 166 16.40 -2.77 3.39
N HIS A 167 17.43 -3.53 3.02
CA HIS A 167 17.33 -4.98 2.86
C HIS A 167 16.13 -5.37 2.00
N LEU A 168 16.05 -4.78 0.80
CA LEU A 168 14.99 -5.12 -0.16
C LEU A 168 15.10 -6.57 -0.57
N GLU A 169 13.99 -7.30 -0.44
CA GLU A 169 13.90 -8.71 -0.76
C GLU A 169 12.63 -9.02 -1.56
N TRP A 170 12.76 -9.93 -2.52
CA TRP A 170 11.63 -10.54 -3.22
C TRP A 170 11.21 -11.80 -2.47
N LEU A 171 10.26 -11.65 -1.56
CA LEU A 171 9.78 -12.72 -0.70
C LEU A 171 8.73 -13.59 -1.39
N ASP A 172 8.86 -14.91 -1.26
CA ASP A 172 7.82 -15.85 -1.70
C ASP A 172 6.54 -15.58 -0.93
N ILE A 173 5.42 -15.36 -1.64
CA ILE A 173 4.14 -15.06 -0.99
C ILE A 173 3.58 -16.23 -0.16
N LYS A 174 4.03 -17.46 -0.42
CA LYS A 174 3.58 -18.68 0.28
C LYS A 174 4.52 -19.07 1.43
N ASP A 175 5.80 -18.72 1.33
CA ASP A 175 6.83 -19.11 2.30
C ASP A 175 7.52 -17.88 2.88
N ASN A 176 6.88 -17.27 3.85
CA ASN A 176 7.36 -16.05 4.52
C ASN A 176 7.13 -16.08 6.04
N SER A 177 6.91 -17.25 6.63
CA SER A 177 6.57 -17.41 8.05
C SER A 177 7.65 -16.90 9.00
N GLY A 178 8.93 -16.98 8.62
CA GLY A 178 10.08 -16.51 9.41
C GLY A 178 10.34 -15.00 9.31
N VAL A 179 9.62 -14.26 8.46
CA VAL A 179 9.87 -12.83 8.22
C VAL A 179 9.18 -11.98 9.28
N ASN A 180 9.91 -11.10 9.94
CA ASN A 180 9.34 -10.15 10.91
C ASN A 180 8.60 -9.01 10.18
N MET A 181 7.32 -9.17 9.94
CA MET A 181 6.47 -8.20 9.25
C MET A 181 5.62 -7.38 10.23
N ALA A 182 5.34 -6.14 9.86
CA ALA A 182 4.30 -5.36 10.54
C ALA A 182 2.95 -6.11 10.49
N PRO A 183 2.16 -6.14 11.59
CA PRO A 183 0.94 -6.95 11.66
C PRO A 183 -0.03 -6.71 10.50
N ILE A 184 -0.25 -5.46 10.12
CA ILE A 184 -1.15 -5.13 8.99
C ILE A 184 -0.58 -5.59 7.64
N THR A 185 0.74 -5.51 7.46
CA THR A 185 1.43 -5.99 6.25
C THR A 185 1.21 -7.49 6.07
N ARG A 186 1.36 -8.27 7.15
CA ARG A 186 1.10 -9.71 7.14
C ARG A 186 -0.33 -10.04 6.77
N LEU A 187 -1.32 -9.36 7.39
CA LEU A 187 -2.74 -9.58 7.08
C LEU A 187 -3.08 -9.28 5.62
N VAL A 188 -2.55 -8.17 5.08
CA VAL A 188 -2.76 -7.81 3.68
C VAL A 188 -2.12 -8.84 2.76
N LEU A 189 -0.88 -9.26 3.03
CA LEU A 189 -0.19 -10.27 2.23
C LEU A 189 -0.95 -11.60 2.23
N GLU A 190 -1.40 -12.07 3.39
CA GLU A 190 -2.19 -13.30 3.52
C GLU A 190 -3.48 -13.27 2.68
N ASP A 191 -4.20 -12.15 2.70
CA ASP A 191 -5.45 -12.04 1.95
C ASP A 191 -5.21 -11.92 0.45
N VAL A 192 -4.24 -11.11 0.03
CA VAL A 192 -3.88 -10.97 -1.39
C VAL A 192 -3.33 -12.30 -1.93
N THR A 193 -2.53 -13.04 -1.14
CA THR A 193 -2.05 -14.37 -1.50
C THR A 193 -3.20 -15.33 -1.82
N LYS A 194 -4.29 -15.32 -1.02
CA LYS A 194 -5.47 -16.15 -1.30
C LYS A 194 -6.15 -15.78 -2.63
N PHE A 195 -6.24 -14.48 -2.94
CA PHE A 195 -6.82 -14.03 -4.20
C PHE A 195 -5.98 -14.47 -5.40
N VAL A 196 -4.66 -14.28 -5.33
CA VAL A 196 -3.75 -14.62 -6.42
C VAL A 196 -3.60 -16.15 -6.61
N ILE A 197 -3.73 -16.94 -5.54
CA ILE A 197 -3.78 -18.41 -5.67
C ILE A 197 -5.06 -18.83 -6.39
N GLY A 198 -6.18 -18.19 -6.13
CA GLY A 198 -7.46 -18.46 -6.79
C GLY A 198 -7.49 -17.99 -8.25
N ASP A 199 -6.87 -16.83 -8.52
CA ASP A 199 -6.73 -16.25 -9.85
C ASP A 199 -5.38 -15.52 -9.98
N PRO A 200 -4.39 -16.14 -10.67
CA PRO A 200 -3.06 -15.55 -10.84
C PRO A 200 -3.02 -14.22 -11.61
N SER A 201 -4.08 -13.87 -12.33
CA SER A 201 -4.20 -12.57 -13.01
C SER A 201 -4.54 -11.43 -12.03
N LEU A 202 -5.12 -11.78 -10.88
CA LEU A 202 -5.65 -10.83 -9.89
C LEU A 202 -6.48 -9.76 -10.58
N GLN A 203 -7.65 -10.12 -11.11
CA GLN A 203 -8.52 -9.23 -11.87
C GLN A 203 -8.85 -7.94 -11.11
N PHE A 204 -9.19 -6.87 -11.84
CA PHE A 204 -9.52 -5.56 -11.23
C PHE A 204 -10.78 -5.61 -10.36
N GLU A 205 -11.66 -6.58 -10.61
CA GLU A 205 -12.86 -6.90 -9.85
C GLU A 205 -12.61 -7.71 -8.57
N ALA A 206 -11.35 -8.08 -8.30
CA ALA A 206 -11.00 -8.82 -7.09
C ALA A 206 -11.51 -8.11 -5.83
N PRO A 207 -11.99 -8.87 -4.82
CA PRO A 207 -12.55 -8.28 -3.62
C PRO A 207 -11.55 -7.38 -2.88
N VAL A 208 -11.99 -6.20 -2.46
CA VAL A 208 -11.15 -5.27 -1.69
C VAL A 208 -11.31 -5.55 -0.20
N ARG A 209 -10.21 -5.87 0.47
CA ARG A 209 -10.19 -6.06 1.93
C ARG A 209 -10.24 -4.74 2.67
N GLN A 210 -10.93 -4.74 3.82
CA GLN A 210 -10.95 -3.61 4.75
C GLN A 210 -10.52 -4.03 6.16
N TYR A 211 -9.63 -3.24 6.75
CA TYR A 211 -9.12 -3.42 8.11
C TYR A 211 -9.30 -2.12 8.88
N PHE A 212 -10.13 -2.15 9.90
CA PHE A 212 -10.39 -0.97 10.73
C PHE A 212 -10.87 -1.39 12.11
N GLU A 213 -10.87 -0.46 13.04
CA GLU A 213 -11.47 -0.64 14.34
C GLU A 213 -12.81 0.10 14.40
N ARG A 214 -13.83 -0.60 14.86
CA ARG A 214 -15.15 -0.04 15.14
C ARG A 214 -15.56 -0.35 16.58
N ARG A 215 -15.77 0.69 17.38
CA ARG A 215 -16.17 0.58 18.81
C ARG A 215 -15.22 -0.33 19.62
N GLY A 216 -13.91 -0.16 19.43
CA GLY A 216 -12.89 -0.96 20.12
C GLY A 216 -12.67 -2.37 19.58
N THR A 217 -13.43 -2.78 18.55
CA THR A 217 -13.29 -4.12 17.94
C THR A 217 -12.62 -4.02 16.59
N PHE A 218 -11.52 -4.77 16.40
CA PHE A 218 -10.88 -4.91 15.09
C PHE A 218 -11.79 -5.65 14.11
N THR A 219 -11.96 -5.07 12.94
CA THR A 219 -12.81 -5.61 11.88
C THR A 219 -11.95 -5.92 10.65
N ARG A 220 -12.12 -7.14 10.12
CA ARG A 220 -11.56 -7.61 8.85
C ARG A 220 -12.72 -7.99 7.94
N GLY A 221 -13.01 -7.19 6.93
CA GLY A 221 -14.16 -7.37 6.05
C GLY A 221 -13.82 -7.14 4.58
N PHE A 222 -14.85 -6.99 3.78
CA PHE A 222 -14.78 -6.59 2.38
C PHE A 222 -15.42 -5.21 2.18
N LEU A 223 -15.10 -4.57 1.05
CA LEU A 223 -15.77 -3.37 0.58
C LEU A 223 -17.21 -3.68 0.19
#